data_ef7c27e8b1274fdaa1b749ae30e7c134
#
_entry.id   ef7c27e8b1274fdaa1b749ae30e7c134
#
_cell.length_a   1.000
_cell.length_b   1.000
_cell.length_c   1.000
_cell.angle_alpha   90.00
_cell.angle_beta   90.00
_cell.angle_gamma   90.00
#
_symmetry.space_group_name_H-M   'P 1'
#
loop_
_entity.id
_entity.type
_entity.pdbx_description
1 polymer ?
#
loop_
_entity_poly.entity_id
_entity_poly.type
_entity_poly.pdbx_seq_one_letter_code
_entity_poly.pdbx_strand_id
1 'polypeptide(L)'
;VEDVIEKNGKSVKIRSKSSFPPNINEKLVGRYIFSLAQPAIQLLNGQPVTVIQMSPKPNAPSSGRADDIANAMAGTLYIDLENFYTKKLEANLTRKKSWAWGLISVEQLQISFEQEIFNGIIVVKSITAPDKYNILGIGTYDKRVFTYSDYSYIVPQPRQ
;
A
#
# COMPACT_ATOMS: atom_id res chain seq x y z
N VAL A 1 13.40 8.52 8.83
CA VAL A 1 12.18 7.70 8.90
C VAL A 1 12.37 6.68 10.01
N GLU A 2 11.48 6.66 10.97
CA GLU A 2 11.48 5.68 12.06
C GLU A 2 10.45 4.60 11.70
N ASP A 3 10.91 3.38 11.44
CA ASP A 3 10.05 2.26 11.11
C ASP A 3 9.73 1.49 12.39
N VAL A 4 8.45 1.27 12.68
CA VAL A 4 8.01 0.39 13.76
C VAL A 4 7.53 -0.92 13.15
N ILE A 5 8.21 -2.00 13.48
CA ILE A 5 7.79 -3.35 13.10
C ILE A 5 7.26 -4.04 14.35
N GLU A 6 6.05 -4.56 14.27
CA GLU A 6 5.48 -5.43 15.29
C GLU A 6 5.65 -6.89 14.84
N LYS A 7 6.44 -7.66 15.59
CA LYS A 7 6.69 -9.07 15.32
C LYS A 7 6.26 -9.89 16.53
N ASN A 8 5.30 -10.81 16.33
CA ASN A 8 4.77 -11.68 17.39
C ASN A 8 4.34 -10.89 18.66
N GLY A 9 3.66 -9.76 18.46
CA GLY A 9 3.17 -8.90 19.55
C GLY A 9 4.23 -8.05 20.26
N LYS A 10 5.46 -7.99 19.73
CA LYS A 10 6.52 -7.12 20.25
C LYS A 10 6.86 -6.03 19.23
N SER A 11 6.78 -4.78 19.65
CA SER A 11 7.20 -3.64 18.82
C SER A 11 8.73 -3.56 18.76
N VAL A 12 9.28 -3.54 17.55
CA VAL A 12 10.71 -3.35 17.31
C VAL A 12 10.87 -2.11 16.44
N LYS A 13 11.59 -1.11 16.94
CA LYS A 13 11.94 0.07 16.15
C LYS A 13 13.15 -0.23 15.29
N ILE A 14 13.00 -0.11 13.97
CA ILE A 14 14.10 -0.28 13.02
C ILE A 14 14.30 1.03 12.29
N ARG A 15 15.52 1.54 12.25
CA ARG A 15 15.91 2.59 11.31
C ARG A 15 16.21 1.94 9.96
N SER A 16 15.27 2.01 9.03
CA SER A 16 15.49 1.49 7.68
C SER A 16 15.81 2.61 6.69
N LYS A 17 16.68 2.29 5.73
CA LYS A 17 16.90 3.09 4.52
C LYS A 17 15.98 2.62 3.40
N SER A 18 14.79 2.09 3.71
CA SER A 18 13.94 1.52 2.69
C SER A 18 13.38 2.61 1.79
N SER A 19 13.50 2.41 0.49
CA SER A 19 12.86 3.21 -0.56
C SER A 19 11.38 2.81 -0.71
N PHE A 20 10.59 2.90 0.37
CA PHE A 20 9.14 2.79 0.28
C PHE A 20 8.56 4.22 0.19
N PRO A 21 7.63 4.56 -0.68
CA PRO A 21 6.52 3.77 -1.19
C PRO A 21 6.86 2.99 -2.47
N PRO A 22 6.12 1.92 -2.76
CA PRO A 22 6.28 1.21 -4.01
C PRO A 22 6.02 2.16 -5.17
N ASN A 23 6.83 2.07 -6.20
CA ASN A 23 6.66 2.90 -7.39
C ASN A 23 5.33 2.53 -8.08
N ILE A 24 4.30 3.34 -7.87
CA ILE A 24 3.01 3.21 -8.55
C ILE A 24 3.20 3.70 -9.98
N ASN A 25 3.34 2.77 -10.91
CA ASN A 25 3.58 3.03 -12.32
C ASN A 25 2.47 2.42 -13.18
N GLU A 26 2.48 2.74 -14.46
CA GLU A 26 1.50 2.25 -15.43
C GLU A 26 1.40 0.72 -15.47
N LYS A 27 2.52 0.01 -15.29
CA LYS A 27 2.55 -1.45 -15.24
C LYS A 27 1.74 -1.99 -14.05
N LEU A 28 1.83 -1.33 -12.90
CA LEU A 28 1.04 -1.71 -11.71
C LEU A 28 -0.43 -1.38 -11.92
N VAL A 29 -0.75 -0.14 -12.33
CA VAL A 29 -2.12 0.32 -12.59
C VAL A 29 -2.79 -0.52 -13.68
N GLY A 30 -2.06 -0.87 -14.74
CA GLY A 30 -2.55 -1.70 -15.83
C GLY A 30 -3.03 -3.10 -15.45
N ARG A 31 -2.72 -3.58 -14.22
CA ARG A 31 -3.16 -4.88 -13.69
C ARG A 31 -4.57 -4.89 -13.14
N TYR A 32 -5.19 -3.73 -12.97
CA TYR A 32 -6.45 -3.59 -12.26
C TYR A 32 -7.58 -3.08 -13.15
N ILE A 33 -8.79 -3.44 -12.75
CA ILE A 33 -10.04 -2.85 -13.21
C ILE A 33 -10.50 -1.91 -12.12
N PHE A 34 -10.90 -0.70 -12.51
CA PHE A 34 -11.40 0.33 -11.61
C PHE A 34 -12.88 0.58 -11.88
N SER A 35 -13.67 0.72 -10.82
CA SER A 35 -15.08 1.08 -10.89
C SER A 35 -15.43 2.05 -9.77
N LEU A 36 -16.40 2.91 -9.99
CA LEU A 36 -16.92 3.77 -8.93
C LEU A 36 -17.67 2.93 -7.89
N ALA A 37 -17.45 3.22 -6.61
CA ALA A 37 -18.26 2.66 -5.53
C ALA A 37 -19.70 3.20 -5.57
N GLN A 38 -20.58 2.59 -4.79
CA GLN A 38 -21.94 3.12 -4.60
C GLN A 38 -22.23 3.26 -3.10
N PRO A 39 -22.42 4.49 -2.61
CA PRO A 39 -22.32 5.78 -3.34
C PRO A 39 -20.89 6.12 -3.77
N ALA A 40 -20.72 6.81 -4.90
CA ALA A 40 -19.43 7.20 -5.45
C ALA A 40 -18.74 8.29 -4.61
N ILE A 41 -19.52 9.18 -4.02
CA ILE A 41 -19.03 10.27 -3.15
C ILE A 41 -19.33 9.88 -1.71
N GLN A 42 -18.30 9.91 -0.87
CA GLN A 42 -18.39 9.61 0.55
C GLN A 42 -17.59 10.64 1.36
N LEU A 43 -17.75 10.62 2.68
CA LEU A 43 -16.94 11.45 3.58
C LEU A 43 -15.79 10.62 4.17
N LEU A 44 -14.58 11.07 4.00
CA LEU A 44 -13.40 10.57 4.68
C LEU A 44 -12.89 11.64 5.64
N ASN A 45 -12.98 11.38 6.95
CA ASN A 45 -12.64 12.36 8.00
C ASN A 45 -13.36 13.71 7.82
N GLY A 46 -14.64 13.68 7.41
CA GLY A 46 -15.47 14.88 7.19
C GLY A 46 -15.24 15.59 5.86
N GLN A 47 -14.34 15.11 5.01
CA GLN A 47 -14.06 15.70 3.70
C GLN A 47 -14.61 14.83 2.58
N PRO A 48 -15.23 15.42 1.53
CA PRO A 48 -15.77 14.64 0.42
C PRO A 48 -14.66 14.03 -0.44
N VAL A 49 -14.82 12.76 -0.75
CA VAL A 49 -13.93 11.99 -1.59
C VAL A 49 -14.70 11.18 -2.62
N THR A 50 -14.13 10.96 -3.79
CA THR A 50 -14.62 9.92 -4.71
C THR A 50 -14.01 8.59 -4.32
N VAL A 51 -14.87 7.57 -4.22
CA VAL A 51 -14.46 6.21 -3.85
C VAL A 51 -14.43 5.33 -5.08
N ILE A 52 -13.26 4.76 -5.36
CA ILE A 52 -13.01 3.89 -6.50
C ILE A 52 -12.63 2.50 -5.99
N GLN A 53 -13.35 1.49 -6.44
CA GLN A 53 -13.02 0.09 -6.19
C GLN A 53 -11.96 -0.37 -7.19
N MET A 54 -10.98 -1.12 -6.71
CA MET A 54 -9.88 -1.68 -7.47
C MET A 54 -9.92 -3.20 -7.38
N SER A 55 -10.03 -3.88 -8.52
CA SER A 55 -10.02 -5.34 -8.63
C SER A 55 -8.93 -5.81 -9.57
N PRO A 56 -8.24 -6.92 -9.32
CA PRO A 56 -7.24 -7.44 -10.24
C PRO A 56 -7.90 -7.91 -11.54
N LYS A 57 -7.29 -7.63 -12.68
CA LYS A 57 -7.73 -8.18 -13.97
C LYS A 57 -7.59 -9.69 -13.96
N PRO A 58 -8.57 -10.44 -14.50
CA PRO A 58 -8.39 -11.85 -14.81
C PRO A 58 -7.16 -12.02 -15.72
N ASN A 59 -6.31 -13.01 -15.42
CA ASN A 59 -5.15 -13.35 -16.26
C ASN A 59 -4.10 -12.22 -16.41
N ALA A 60 -4.01 -11.30 -15.45
CA ALA A 60 -2.92 -10.33 -15.46
C ALA A 60 -1.56 -11.05 -15.45
N PRO A 61 -0.60 -10.63 -16.29
CA PRO A 61 0.68 -11.32 -16.43
C PRO A 61 1.44 -11.35 -15.10
N SER A 62 2.14 -12.46 -14.86
CA SER A 62 3.00 -12.63 -13.68
C SER A 62 4.40 -13.02 -14.12
N SER A 63 5.39 -12.28 -13.66
CA SER A 63 6.82 -12.53 -13.88
C SER A 63 7.54 -12.97 -12.59
N GLY A 64 6.81 -13.09 -11.48
CA GLY A 64 7.36 -13.50 -10.20
C GLY A 64 6.42 -13.29 -9.02
N ARG A 65 6.88 -13.60 -7.81
CA ARG A 65 6.06 -13.62 -6.59
C ARG A 65 5.39 -12.27 -6.29
N ALA A 66 6.07 -11.16 -6.54
CA ALA A 66 5.50 -9.82 -6.34
C ALA A 66 4.31 -9.58 -7.27
N ASP A 67 4.41 -10.00 -8.53
CA ASP A 67 3.32 -9.94 -9.50
C ASP A 67 2.16 -10.84 -9.09
N ASP A 68 2.45 -12.05 -8.60
CA ASP A 68 1.43 -12.99 -8.09
C ASP A 68 0.63 -12.41 -6.93
N ILE A 69 1.31 -11.71 -6.02
CA ILE A 69 0.67 -11.02 -4.90
C ILE A 69 -0.17 -9.86 -5.43
N ALA A 70 0.40 -8.98 -6.27
CA ALA A 70 -0.33 -7.86 -6.85
C ALA A 70 -1.60 -8.31 -7.59
N ASN A 71 -1.51 -9.39 -8.39
CA ASN A 71 -2.64 -9.99 -9.10
C ASN A 71 -3.68 -10.68 -8.19
N ALA A 72 -3.48 -10.65 -6.89
CA ALA A 72 -4.42 -11.15 -5.89
C ALA A 72 -4.85 -10.09 -4.88
N MET A 73 -4.44 -8.84 -5.07
CA MET A 73 -4.88 -7.73 -4.23
C MET A 73 -6.12 -7.06 -4.82
N ALA A 74 -7.08 -6.74 -3.98
CA ALA A 74 -8.20 -5.85 -4.32
C ALA A 74 -8.28 -4.74 -3.28
N GLY A 75 -8.89 -3.61 -3.63
CA GLY A 75 -8.87 -2.49 -2.70
C GLY A 75 -9.79 -1.35 -3.07
N THR A 76 -9.64 -0.27 -2.31
CA THR A 76 -10.41 0.95 -2.43
C THR A 76 -9.47 2.16 -2.43
N LEU A 77 -9.66 3.03 -3.40
CA LEU A 77 -9.01 4.33 -3.51
C LEU A 77 -9.98 5.41 -3.09
N TYR A 78 -9.51 6.32 -2.27
CA TYR A 78 -10.22 7.52 -1.84
C TYR A 78 -9.53 8.73 -2.47
N ILE A 79 -10.18 9.32 -3.46
CA ILE A 79 -9.64 10.46 -4.23
C ILE A 79 -10.24 11.76 -3.69
N ASP A 80 -9.38 12.68 -3.30
CA ASP A 80 -9.78 14.03 -2.92
C ASP A 80 -10.47 14.74 -4.08
N LEU A 81 -11.65 15.32 -3.85
CA LEU A 81 -12.45 15.97 -4.91
C LEU A 81 -11.95 17.37 -5.28
N GLU A 82 -11.20 18.01 -4.41
CA GLU A 82 -10.71 19.36 -4.62
C GLU A 82 -9.36 19.36 -5.37
N ASN A 83 -8.44 18.47 -4.92
CA ASN A 83 -7.05 18.46 -5.41
C ASN A 83 -6.72 17.23 -6.26
N PHE A 84 -7.67 16.32 -6.47
CA PHE A 84 -7.57 15.14 -7.35
C PHE A 84 -6.39 14.22 -7.07
N TYR A 85 -5.99 14.06 -5.80
CA TYR A 85 -4.96 13.10 -5.41
C TYR A 85 -5.54 11.94 -4.61
N THR A 86 -4.80 10.84 -4.54
CA THR A 86 -5.17 9.69 -3.72
C THR A 86 -4.93 10.02 -2.24
N LYS A 87 -6.00 10.33 -1.50
CA LYS A 87 -5.94 10.63 -0.08
C LYS A 87 -5.66 9.38 0.75
N LYS A 88 -6.27 8.27 0.34
CA LYS A 88 -6.09 6.96 0.98
C LYS A 88 -6.22 5.84 -0.05
N LEU A 89 -5.43 4.80 0.12
CA LEU A 89 -5.58 3.50 -0.53
C LEU A 89 -5.66 2.42 0.56
N GLU A 90 -6.63 1.54 0.47
CA GLU A 90 -6.72 0.31 1.25
C GLU A 90 -6.78 -0.87 0.30
N ALA A 91 -5.90 -1.84 0.46
CA ALA A 91 -5.87 -3.04 -0.37
C ALA A 91 -5.64 -4.28 0.48
N ASN A 92 -6.32 -5.37 0.11
CA ASN A 92 -6.27 -6.64 0.82
C ASN A 92 -6.00 -7.77 -0.16
N LEU A 93 -5.27 -8.78 0.30
CA LEU A 93 -5.12 -10.03 -0.41
C LEU A 93 -6.48 -10.76 -0.46
N THR A 94 -6.99 -11.04 -1.65
CA THR A 94 -8.30 -11.67 -1.86
C THR A 94 -8.26 -13.20 -1.71
N ARG A 95 -7.07 -13.79 -1.82
CA ARG A 95 -6.83 -15.22 -1.70
C ARG A 95 -5.40 -15.52 -1.29
N LYS A 96 -5.20 -16.56 -0.49
CA LYS A 96 -3.88 -17.09 -0.14
C LYS A 96 -3.04 -17.34 -1.39
N LYS A 97 -1.77 -17.00 -1.32
CA LYS A 97 -0.77 -17.32 -2.33
C LYS A 97 0.24 -18.29 -1.77
N SER A 98 0.60 -19.30 -2.55
CA SER A 98 1.53 -20.36 -2.13
C SER A 98 2.51 -20.68 -3.24
N TRP A 99 3.74 -21.00 -2.85
CA TRP A 99 4.84 -21.39 -3.74
C TRP A 99 5.59 -22.59 -3.14
N ALA A 100 6.42 -23.23 -3.95
CA ALA A 100 7.23 -24.38 -3.55
C ALA A 100 6.37 -25.47 -2.87
N TRP A 101 5.29 -25.91 -3.56
CA TRP A 101 4.34 -26.93 -3.08
C TRP A 101 3.72 -26.62 -1.71
N GLY A 102 3.54 -25.34 -1.41
CA GLY A 102 2.92 -24.91 -0.15
C GLY A 102 3.90 -24.65 1.00
N LEU A 103 5.20 -24.89 0.80
CA LEU A 103 6.22 -24.62 1.82
C LEU A 103 6.35 -23.13 2.17
N ILE A 104 6.00 -22.24 1.23
CA ILE A 104 5.97 -20.79 1.43
C ILE A 104 4.57 -20.30 1.06
N SER A 105 3.93 -19.57 1.94
CA SER A 105 2.64 -18.95 1.62
C SER A 105 2.48 -17.60 2.29
N VAL A 106 1.73 -16.71 1.61
CA VAL A 106 1.17 -15.48 2.19
C VAL A 106 -0.32 -15.72 2.39
N GLU A 107 -0.75 -15.70 3.64
CA GLU A 107 -2.13 -16.00 4.03
C GLU A 107 -2.99 -14.74 4.08
N GLN A 108 -2.41 -13.66 4.59
CA GLN A 108 -3.03 -12.34 4.69
C GLN A 108 -2.00 -11.28 4.36
N LEU A 109 -2.41 -10.29 3.61
CA LEU A 109 -1.67 -9.07 3.37
C LEU A 109 -2.70 -7.95 3.23
N GLN A 110 -2.51 -6.93 4.01
CA GLN A 110 -3.27 -5.69 3.93
C GLN A 110 -2.29 -4.54 3.73
N ILE A 111 -2.65 -3.59 2.91
CA ILE A 111 -1.87 -2.37 2.71
C ILE A 111 -2.83 -1.19 2.92
N SER A 112 -2.47 -0.28 3.80
CA SER A 112 -3.10 1.02 3.91
C SER A 112 -2.04 2.08 3.67
N PHE A 113 -2.36 3.02 2.78
CA PHE A 113 -1.48 4.10 2.37
C PHE A 113 -2.26 5.40 2.46
N GLU A 114 -1.72 6.40 3.15
CA GLU A 114 -2.34 7.71 3.30
C GLU A 114 -1.41 8.81 2.82
N GLN A 115 -2.00 9.81 2.16
CA GLN A 115 -1.32 11.02 1.72
C GLN A 115 -2.00 12.26 2.30
N GLU A 116 -1.24 13.34 2.37
CA GLU A 116 -1.72 14.66 2.75
C GLU A 116 -1.03 15.75 1.93
N ILE A 117 -1.57 16.95 1.98
CA ILE A 117 -0.92 18.12 1.37
C ILE A 117 -0.09 18.83 2.44
N PHE A 118 1.20 18.97 2.17
CA PHE A 118 2.13 19.73 2.99
C PHE A 118 2.73 20.85 2.13
N ASN A 119 2.44 22.10 2.47
CA ASN A 119 2.90 23.29 1.71
C ASN A 119 2.60 23.20 0.19
N GLY A 120 1.40 22.72 -0.18
CA GLY A 120 0.98 22.58 -1.57
C GLY A 120 1.57 21.37 -2.31
N ILE A 121 2.33 20.52 -1.64
CA ILE A 121 2.92 19.30 -2.20
C ILE A 121 2.23 18.09 -1.58
N ILE A 122 1.89 17.10 -2.41
CA ILE A 122 1.34 15.83 -1.95
C ILE A 122 2.47 14.99 -1.38
N VAL A 123 2.34 14.61 -0.11
CA VAL A 123 3.34 13.83 0.62
C VAL A 123 2.70 12.58 1.23
N VAL A 124 3.50 11.56 1.47
CA VAL A 124 3.05 10.33 2.15
C VAL A 124 2.95 10.60 3.64
N LYS A 125 1.78 10.42 4.23
CA LYS A 125 1.55 10.54 5.66
C LYS A 125 1.89 9.25 6.40
N SER A 126 1.35 8.14 5.93
CA SER A 126 1.58 6.84 6.55
C SER A 126 1.41 5.69 5.59
N ILE A 127 2.07 4.59 5.90
CA ILE A 127 1.88 3.29 5.25
C ILE A 127 1.79 2.25 6.35
N THR A 128 0.76 1.41 6.30
CA THR A 128 0.59 0.29 7.21
C THR A 128 0.45 -0.99 6.39
N ALA A 129 1.23 -1.99 6.72
CA ALA A 129 1.24 -3.26 6.02
C ALA A 129 1.33 -4.45 7.01
N PRO A 130 0.19 -4.86 7.60
CA PRO A 130 0.12 -6.13 8.31
C PRO A 130 0.13 -7.29 7.31
N ASP A 131 0.95 -8.29 7.58
CA ASP A 131 1.04 -9.51 6.80
C ASP A 131 1.09 -10.75 7.68
N LYS A 132 0.53 -11.86 7.18
CA LYS A 132 0.63 -13.18 7.78
C LYS A 132 1.16 -14.13 6.72
N TYR A 133 2.29 -14.72 7.00
CA TYR A 133 2.93 -15.67 6.10
C TYR A 133 3.33 -16.94 6.83
N ASN A 134 3.55 -18.01 6.07
CA ASN A 134 4.00 -19.29 6.56
C ASN A 134 5.22 -19.72 5.75
N ILE A 135 6.26 -20.17 6.43
CA ILE A 135 7.46 -20.77 5.84
C ILE A 135 7.71 -22.09 6.54
N LEU A 136 7.69 -23.19 5.78
CA LEU A 136 7.94 -24.55 6.29
C LEU A 136 7.05 -24.94 7.47
N GLY A 137 5.77 -24.53 7.43
CA GLY A 137 4.83 -24.82 8.51
C GLY A 137 4.88 -23.84 9.69
N ILE A 138 5.82 -22.91 9.72
CA ILE A 138 5.93 -21.90 10.78
C ILE A 138 5.21 -20.64 10.35
N GLY A 139 4.08 -20.34 10.96
CA GLY A 139 3.31 -19.12 10.74
C GLY A 139 3.96 -17.91 11.42
N THR A 140 4.05 -16.80 10.74
CA THR A 140 4.54 -15.54 11.26
C THR A 140 3.55 -14.43 10.93
N TYR A 141 3.33 -13.53 11.88
CA TYR A 141 2.55 -12.32 11.70
C TYR A 141 3.47 -11.12 11.93
N ASP A 142 3.57 -10.26 10.94
CA ASP A 142 4.29 -9.01 11.00
C ASP A 142 3.33 -7.84 10.71
N LYS A 143 3.50 -6.73 11.41
CA LYS A 143 2.82 -5.47 11.10
C LYS A 143 3.86 -4.37 10.97
N ARG A 144 3.94 -3.79 9.79
CA ARG A 144 4.84 -2.67 9.51
C ARG A 144 4.05 -1.40 9.45
N VAL A 145 4.48 -0.39 10.20
CA VAL A 145 3.88 0.93 10.17
C VAL A 145 4.99 1.93 9.89
N PHE A 146 4.84 2.69 8.81
CA PHE A 146 5.73 3.77 8.43
C PHE A 146 4.96 5.08 8.57
N THR A 147 5.44 5.97 9.40
CA THR A 147 4.88 7.31 9.56
C THR A 147 5.93 8.32 9.12
N TYR A 148 5.51 9.27 8.33
CA TYR A 148 6.37 10.31 7.78
C TYR A 148 5.98 11.64 8.40
N SER A 149 6.96 12.38 8.90
CA SER A 149 6.81 13.70 9.50
C SER A 149 8.00 14.58 9.15
N ASP A 150 7.95 15.82 9.56
CA ASP A 150 9.07 16.77 9.45
C ASP A 150 9.59 16.96 8.02
N TYR A 151 8.65 17.07 7.07
CA TYR A 151 8.98 17.33 5.68
C TYR A 151 9.74 18.65 5.53
N SER A 152 10.85 18.62 4.81
CA SER A 152 11.64 19.80 4.46
C SER A 152 11.82 19.92 2.94
N TYR A 153 11.80 21.13 2.43
CA TYR A 153 12.05 21.40 1.03
C TYR A 153 13.56 21.46 0.78
N ILE A 154 14.08 20.54 -0.02
CA ILE A 154 15.49 20.59 -0.46
C ILE A 154 15.52 21.34 -1.79
N VAL A 155 15.99 22.58 -1.79
CA VAL A 155 16.26 23.31 -3.03
C VAL A 155 17.47 22.67 -3.70
N PRO A 156 17.36 22.12 -4.92
CA PRO A 156 18.52 21.62 -5.64
C PRO A 156 19.53 22.75 -5.84
N GLN A 157 20.75 22.57 -5.36
CA GLN A 157 21.82 23.51 -5.68
C GLN A 157 22.14 23.40 -7.18
N PRO A 158 22.28 24.52 -7.91
CA PRO A 158 22.71 24.48 -9.30
C PRO A 158 24.07 23.77 -9.35
N ARG A 159 24.19 22.79 -10.24
CA ARG A 159 25.49 22.14 -10.51
C ARG A 159 26.44 23.18 -11.04
N GLN A 160 27.51 23.42 -10.30
CA GLN A 160 28.65 24.24 -10.76
C GLN A 160 29.41 23.52 -11.87
#